data_99e67e5db7b375cd97e5a944029405f0
#
_entry.id   99e67e5db7b375cd97e5a944029405f0
#
_cell.length_a   1.000
_cell.length_b   1.000
_cell.length_c   1.000
_cell.angle_alpha   90.00
_cell.angle_beta   90.00
_cell.angle_gamma   90.00
#
_symmetry.space_group_name_H-M   'P 1'
#
loop_
_entity.id
_entity.type
_entity.pdbx_description
1 polymer ?
#
loop_
_entity_poly.entity_id
_entity_poly.type
_entity_poly.pdbx_seq_one_letter_code
_entity_poly.pdbx_strand_id
1 'polypeptide(L)'
;MQSLYQVVGISRQGFHQHRRRLQWQEQQVDPIIERVKHYRQFHPRMGARPIYQLMSGHKSDQQLIEHLGRDKFESILITNGLGIEPIRVFHITTYSGAFRFPNLTEGLKINDINRVWISDLTYYRLLDGWAYLTFILDLYSRRCLGYALSQTLETEQTTMKALKMALKTRGKHNFDQQLIFHSDGGGQYYDKGFLKLLRQYQIVSSMAECVYENPHVERFHSTAKNQYLIPWGVNSVCQLEKRMPQFIKLYNQMKPHRSLKGKSPLSFEQFIQQIPLCQRPVELFKKIT
;
A
#
# COMPACT_ATOMS: atom_id res chain seq x y z
N MET A 1 -50.22 -6.70 30.18
CA MET A 1 -49.17 -6.63 29.13
C MET A 1 -49.68 -6.31 27.73
N GLN A 2 -50.89 -6.73 27.32
CA GLN A 2 -51.49 -6.33 26.02
C GLN A 2 -51.68 -4.80 25.86
N SER A 3 -51.95 -4.10 26.95
CA SER A 3 -52.15 -2.64 26.93
C SER A 3 -50.90 -1.81 26.59
N LEU A 4 -49.71 -2.28 26.97
CA LEU A 4 -48.43 -1.58 26.71
C LEU A 4 -48.06 -1.58 25.23
N TYR A 5 -48.25 -2.68 24.51
CA TYR A 5 -48.01 -2.77 23.08
C TYR A 5 -48.93 -1.86 22.26
N GLN A 6 -50.23 -1.71 22.72
CA GLN A 6 -51.20 -0.82 22.09
C GLN A 6 -50.80 0.64 22.26
N VAL A 7 -50.33 1.05 23.43
CA VAL A 7 -49.90 2.42 23.72
C VAL A 7 -48.68 2.83 22.88
N VAL A 8 -47.76 1.90 22.63
CA VAL A 8 -46.51 2.15 21.87
C VAL A 8 -46.73 1.92 20.36
N GLY A 9 -47.91 1.42 19.92
CA GLY A 9 -48.25 1.20 18.51
C GLY A 9 -47.46 0.08 17.83
N ILE A 10 -46.89 -0.89 18.61
CA ILE A 10 -46.14 -2.03 18.07
C ILE A 10 -46.81 -3.35 18.45
N SER A 11 -46.75 -4.34 17.55
CA SER A 11 -47.24 -5.67 17.86
C SER A 11 -46.28 -6.43 18.81
N ARG A 12 -46.80 -7.38 19.58
CA ARG A 12 -45.97 -8.27 20.41
C ARG A 12 -44.86 -8.99 19.58
N GLN A 13 -45.21 -9.41 18.38
CA GLN A 13 -44.29 -10.04 17.46
C GLN A 13 -43.18 -9.08 17.00
N GLY A 14 -43.57 -7.84 16.63
CA GLY A 14 -42.61 -6.80 16.26
C GLY A 14 -41.64 -6.45 17.38
N PHE A 15 -42.14 -6.38 18.65
CA PHE A 15 -41.28 -6.18 19.81
C PHE A 15 -40.22 -7.32 19.99
N HIS A 16 -40.67 -8.57 19.90
CA HIS A 16 -39.75 -9.72 20.03
C HIS A 16 -38.76 -9.80 18.87
N GLN A 17 -39.16 -9.48 17.65
CA GLN A 17 -38.28 -9.38 16.50
C GLN A 17 -37.22 -8.27 16.69
N HIS A 18 -37.68 -7.09 17.15
CA HIS A 18 -36.78 -5.97 17.45
C HIS A 18 -35.75 -6.33 18.53
N ARG A 19 -36.22 -6.94 19.64
CA ARG A 19 -35.34 -7.40 20.73
C ARG A 19 -34.32 -8.44 20.26
N ARG A 20 -34.72 -9.41 19.43
CA ARG A 20 -33.78 -10.39 18.83
C ARG A 20 -32.76 -9.69 17.94
N ARG A 21 -33.18 -8.70 17.17
CA ARG A 21 -32.30 -7.91 16.33
C ARG A 21 -31.27 -7.13 17.14
N LEU A 22 -31.68 -6.49 18.23
CA LEU A 22 -30.76 -5.80 19.15
C LEU A 22 -29.78 -6.77 19.80
N GLN A 23 -30.24 -7.91 20.29
CA GLN A 23 -29.36 -8.93 20.86
C GLN A 23 -28.34 -9.44 19.84
N TRP A 24 -28.77 -9.67 18.61
CA TRP A 24 -27.87 -10.04 17.52
C TRP A 24 -26.87 -8.94 17.21
N GLN A 25 -27.32 -7.68 17.18
CA GLN A 25 -26.45 -6.51 17.01
C GLN A 25 -25.34 -6.49 18.08
N GLU A 26 -25.71 -6.53 19.34
CA GLU A 26 -24.78 -6.49 20.48
C GLU A 26 -23.79 -7.69 20.47
N GLN A 27 -24.28 -8.89 20.21
CA GLN A 27 -23.47 -10.08 20.32
C GLN A 27 -22.59 -10.35 19.10
N GLN A 28 -23.03 -10.01 17.91
CA GLN A 28 -22.35 -10.37 16.66
C GLN A 28 -21.73 -9.17 15.94
N VAL A 29 -22.42 -8.01 15.92
CA VAL A 29 -21.98 -6.88 15.10
C VAL A 29 -21.07 -5.94 15.88
N ASP A 30 -21.39 -5.62 17.12
CA ASP A 30 -20.61 -4.65 17.89
C ASP A 30 -19.16 -5.09 18.14
N PRO A 31 -18.85 -6.36 18.45
CA PRO A 31 -17.49 -6.83 18.53
C PRO A 31 -16.70 -6.69 17.22
N ILE A 32 -17.35 -6.89 16.07
CA ILE A 32 -16.75 -6.71 14.76
C ILE A 32 -16.43 -5.22 14.53
N ILE A 33 -17.38 -4.33 14.84
CA ILE A 33 -17.20 -2.88 14.70
C ILE A 33 -16.02 -2.39 15.53
N GLU A 34 -15.93 -2.80 16.80
CA GLU A 34 -14.84 -2.41 17.70
C GLU A 34 -13.49 -2.93 17.17
N ARG A 35 -13.47 -4.15 16.66
CA ARG A 35 -12.26 -4.72 16.08
C ARG A 35 -11.83 -3.99 14.80
N VAL A 36 -12.76 -3.60 13.94
CA VAL A 36 -12.51 -2.77 12.76
C VAL A 36 -11.98 -1.40 13.14
N LYS A 37 -12.56 -0.74 14.14
CA LYS A 37 -12.08 0.54 14.67
C LYS A 37 -10.64 0.40 15.18
N HIS A 38 -10.31 -0.68 15.89
CA HIS A 38 -8.96 -0.96 16.33
C HIS A 38 -7.98 -1.06 15.16
N TYR A 39 -8.29 -1.83 14.10
CA TYR A 39 -7.45 -1.88 12.91
C TYR A 39 -7.26 -0.51 12.25
N ARG A 40 -8.30 0.33 12.25
CA ARG A 40 -8.25 1.66 11.66
C ARG A 40 -7.44 2.68 12.45
N GLN A 41 -7.12 2.44 13.70
CA GLN A 41 -6.13 3.25 14.42
C GLN A 41 -4.75 3.19 13.75
N PHE A 42 -4.40 2.04 13.20
CA PHE A 42 -3.12 1.84 12.49
C PHE A 42 -3.25 2.05 10.97
N HIS A 43 -4.40 1.72 10.41
CA HIS A 43 -4.70 1.79 8.98
C HIS A 43 -5.96 2.63 8.73
N PRO A 44 -5.91 3.96 8.86
CA PRO A 44 -7.11 4.81 8.97
C PRO A 44 -8.14 4.65 7.85
N ARG A 45 -7.68 4.44 6.62
CA ARG A 45 -8.56 4.27 5.45
C ARG A 45 -8.43 2.89 4.79
N MET A 46 -8.18 1.87 5.58
CA MET A 46 -8.23 0.50 5.08
C MET A 46 -9.69 0.10 4.83
N GLY A 47 -9.98 -0.33 3.59
CA GLY A 47 -11.31 -0.77 3.18
C GLY A 47 -11.74 -2.10 3.83
N ALA A 48 -13.02 -2.45 3.70
CA ALA A 48 -13.60 -3.64 4.31
C ALA A 48 -12.89 -4.93 3.90
N ARG A 49 -12.63 -5.13 2.61
CA ARG A 49 -12.01 -6.37 2.10
C ARG A 49 -10.61 -6.65 2.65
N PRO A 50 -9.66 -5.68 2.66
CA PRO A 50 -8.37 -5.86 3.33
C PRO A 50 -8.49 -6.12 4.83
N ILE A 51 -9.43 -5.47 5.55
CA ILE A 51 -9.65 -5.75 6.98
C ILE A 51 -10.17 -7.18 7.18
N TYR A 52 -11.13 -7.63 6.38
CA TYR A 52 -11.62 -9.00 6.41
C TYR A 52 -10.48 -10.02 6.24
N GLN A 53 -9.55 -9.76 5.32
CA GLN A 53 -8.36 -10.61 5.12
C GLN A 53 -7.43 -10.62 6.34
N LEU A 54 -7.21 -9.47 6.97
CA LEU A 54 -6.42 -9.40 8.20
C LEU A 54 -7.09 -10.20 9.33
N MET A 55 -8.39 -10.00 9.55
CA MET A 55 -9.15 -10.73 10.57
C MET A 55 -9.15 -12.24 10.31
N SER A 56 -9.28 -12.67 9.07
CA SER A 56 -9.21 -14.10 8.69
C SER A 56 -7.84 -14.73 8.95
N GLY A 57 -6.78 -13.94 9.04
CA GLY A 57 -5.42 -14.39 9.31
C GLY A 57 -5.07 -14.52 10.80
N HIS A 58 -5.91 -14.02 11.71
CA HIS A 58 -5.70 -14.06 13.16
C HIS A 58 -6.78 -14.90 13.83
N LYS A 59 -6.40 -15.97 14.54
CA LYS A 59 -7.34 -16.93 15.14
C LYS A 59 -8.44 -16.26 15.99
N SER A 60 -8.08 -15.29 16.84
CA SER A 60 -9.05 -14.56 17.69
C SER A 60 -10.06 -13.75 16.87
N ASP A 61 -9.65 -13.16 15.76
CA ASP A 61 -10.49 -12.31 14.94
C ASP A 61 -11.30 -13.13 13.94
N GLN A 62 -10.74 -14.26 13.49
CA GLN A 62 -11.42 -15.21 12.62
C GLN A 62 -12.71 -15.71 13.26
N GLN A 63 -12.72 -15.98 14.56
CA GLN A 63 -13.92 -16.42 15.29
C GLN A 63 -15.06 -15.38 15.21
N LEU A 64 -14.74 -14.09 15.17
CA LEU A 64 -15.76 -13.03 15.06
C LEU A 64 -16.46 -13.00 13.69
N ILE A 65 -15.78 -13.47 12.65
CA ILE A 65 -16.26 -13.37 11.25
C ILE A 65 -16.48 -14.72 10.56
N GLU A 66 -16.25 -15.86 11.24
CA GLU A 66 -16.33 -17.19 10.63
C GLU A 66 -17.68 -17.51 10.01
N HIS A 67 -18.77 -16.95 10.58
CA HIS A 67 -20.14 -17.09 10.10
C HIS A 67 -20.52 -16.04 9.04
N LEU A 68 -19.61 -15.13 8.69
CA LEU A 68 -19.85 -14.02 7.75
C LEU A 68 -19.04 -14.19 6.47
N GLY A 69 -19.74 -14.15 5.33
CA GLY A 69 -19.08 -13.94 4.05
C GLY A 69 -18.59 -12.49 3.90
N ARG A 70 -17.57 -12.31 3.06
CA ARG A 70 -16.92 -11.02 2.80
C ARG A 70 -17.91 -9.89 2.45
N ASP A 71 -18.91 -10.17 1.62
CA ASP A 71 -19.85 -9.15 1.13
C ASP A 71 -20.84 -8.75 2.25
N LYS A 72 -21.23 -9.70 3.12
CA LYS A 72 -22.03 -9.39 4.30
C LYS A 72 -21.25 -8.56 5.32
N PHE A 73 -19.97 -8.88 5.53
CA PHE A 73 -19.07 -8.07 6.35
C PHE A 73 -18.97 -6.62 5.83
N GLU A 74 -18.74 -6.43 4.53
CA GLU A 74 -18.71 -5.10 3.90
C GLU A 74 -20.02 -4.34 4.10
N SER A 75 -21.17 -5.01 3.92
CA SER A 75 -22.51 -4.44 4.16
C SER A 75 -22.69 -3.99 5.62
N ILE A 76 -22.24 -4.78 6.60
CA ILE A 76 -22.30 -4.40 8.02
C ILE A 76 -21.53 -3.10 8.25
N LEU A 77 -20.30 -2.98 7.70
CA LEU A 77 -19.51 -1.77 7.88
C LEU A 77 -20.15 -0.54 7.26
N ILE A 78 -20.72 -0.66 6.05
CA ILE A 78 -21.41 0.44 5.38
C ILE A 78 -22.62 0.89 6.21
N THR A 79 -23.47 -0.06 6.64
CA THR A 79 -24.70 0.23 7.42
C THR A 79 -24.37 0.92 8.76
N ASN A 80 -23.20 0.64 9.35
CA ASN A 80 -22.77 1.24 10.61
C ASN A 80 -21.86 2.48 10.41
N GLY A 81 -21.88 3.12 9.24
CA GLY A 81 -21.14 4.36 8.98
C GLY A 81 -19.62 4.17 8.87
N LEU A 82 -19.15 2.95 8.70
CA LEU A 82 -17.74 2.61 8.54
C LEU A 82 -17.36 2.39 7.06
N GLY A 83 -18.16 2.81 6.11
CA GLY A 83 -17.82 2.88 4.69
C GLY A 83 -16.62 3.80 4.44
N ILE A 84 -15.80 3.49 3.43
CA ILE A 84 -14.70 4.37 3.00
C ILE A 84 -15.09 5.01 1.67
N GLU A 85 -15.27 6.32 1.69
CA GLU A 85 -15.52 7.06 0.46
C GLU A 85 -14.24 7.29 -0.35
N PRO A 86 -14.29 7.23 -1.69
CA PRO A 86 -13.16 7.55 -2.54
C PRO A 86 -12.72 9.01 -2.35
N ILE A 87 -11.41 9.25 -2.24
CA ILE A 87 -10.87 10.61 -2.30
C ILE A 87 -10.71 10.98 -3.76
N ARG A 88 -11.26 12.13 -4.17
CA ARG A 88 -10.98 12.72 -5.48
C ARG A 88 -9.56 13.26 -5.49
N VAL A 89 -8.70 12.69 -6.32
CA VAL A 89 -7.31 13.13 -6.48
C VAL A 89 -7.21 13.94 -7.77
N PHE A 90 -6.64 15.14 -7.68
CA PHE A 90 -6.24 15.90 -8.86
C PHE A 90 -4.83 15.43 -9.25
N HIS A 91 -4.67 14.97 -10.48
CA HIS A 91 -3.38 14.60 -11.04
C HIS A 91 -2.72 15.86 -11.61
N ILE A 92 -1.51 16.16 -11.14
CA ILE A 92 -0.63 17.13 -11.80
C ILE A 92 0.27 16.28 -12.69
N THR A 93 0.13 16.44 -14.01
CA THR A 93 0.99 15.79 -14.98
C THR A 93 2.27 16.59 -15.14
N THR A 94 3.40 15.95 -14.90
CA THR A 94 4.72 16.48 -15.26
C THR A 94 5.08 16.01 -16.67
N TYR A 95 5.68 16.88 -17.48
CA TYR A 95 6.20 16.50 -18.80
C TYR A 95 7.48 15.68 -18.62
N SER A 96 7.55 14.51 -19.27
CA SER A 96 8.76 13.70 -19.31
C SER A 96 9.88 14.44 -20.05
N GLY A 97 11.09 14.43 -19.48
CA GLY A 97 12.29 14.92 -20.13
C GLY A 97 12.74 14.07 -21.33
N ALA A 98 13.82 14.47 -22.00
CA ALA A 98 14.36 13.73 -23.12
C ALA A 98 14.73 12.29 -22.74
N PHE A 99 14.32 11.35 -23.56
CA PHE A 99 14.54 9.90 -23.41
C PHE A 99 16.03 9.57 -23.34
N ARG A 100 16.48 8.81 -22.32
CA ARG A 100 17.91 8.47 -22.17
C ARG A 100 18.22 6.98 -21.98
N PHE A 101 17.28 6.19 -21.45
CA PHE A 101 17.47 4.75 -21.25
C PHE A 101 16.31 3.98 -21.89
N PRO A 102 16.58 2.78 -22.46
CA PRO A 102 15.53 1.93 -23.01
C PRO A 102 14.62 1.41 -21.90
N ASN A 103 13.36 1.13 -22.24
CA ASN A 103 12.46 0.39 -21.37
C ASN A 103 12.82 -1.09 -21.40
N LEU A 104 13.41 -1.59 -20.31
CA LEU A 104 13.82 -2.98 -20.15
C LEU A 104 12.76 -3.85 -19.44
N THR A 105 11.62 -3.25 -19.09
CA THR A 105 10.56 -3.96 -18.35
C THR A 105 9.46 -4.51 -19.25
N GLU A 106 9.36 -4.03 -20.48
CA GLU A 106 8.34 -4.48 -21.44
C GLU A 106 8.50 -5.97 -21.76
N GLY A 107 7.41 -6.73 -21.59
CA GLY A 107 7.40 -8.19 -21.84
C GLY A 107 8.21 -9.01 -20.83
N LEU A 108 8.83 -8.38 -19.83
CA LEU A 108 9.61 -9.08 -18.84
C LEU A 108 8.74 -9.97 -17.95
N LYS A 109 9.16 -11.21 -17.79
CA LYS A 109 8.58 -12.17 -16.84
C LYS A 109 9.43 -12.18 -15.58
N ILE A 110 8.83 -11.87 -14.44
CA ILE A 110 9.50 -11.90 -13.15
C ILE A 110 8.85 -12.94 -12.23
N ASN A 111 9.66 -13.72 -11.55
CA ASN A 111 9.24 -14.75 -10.61
C ASN A 111 10.05 -14.73 -9.31
N ASP A 112 10.85 -13.67 -9.11
CA ASP A 112 11.63 -13.50 -7.89
C ASP A 112 11.77 -12.02 -7.49
N ILE A 113 12.13 -11.79 -6.24
CA ILE A 113 12.52 -10.48 -5.71
C ILE A 113 13.84 -10.01 -6.33
N ASN A 114 14.09 -8.72 -6.28
CA ASN A 114 15.33 -8.10 -6.78
C ASN A 114 15.57 -8.30 -8.28
N ARG A 115 14.50 -8.48 -9.07
CA ARG A 115 14.58 -8.47 -10.53
C ARG A 115 14.38 -7.08 -11.09
N VAL A 116 13.40 -6.39 -10.56
CA VAL A 116 13.07 -5.00 -10.93
C VAL A 116 12.76 -4.22 -9.67
N TRP A 117 13.48 -3.13 -9.46
CA TRP A 117 13.09 -2.09 -8.53
C TRP A 117 12.51 -0.93 -9.29
N ILE A 118 11.37 -0.44 -8.83
CA ILE A 118 10.67 0.72 -9.40
C ILE A 118 10.79 1.90 -8.45
N SER A 119 11.02 3.07 -9.03
CA SER A 119 11.13 4.31 -8.25
C SER A 119 10.37 5.44 -8.92
N ASP A 120 9.82 6.31 -8.09
CA ASP A 120 9.22 7.55 -8.52
C ASP A 120 9.24 8.57 -7.38
N LEU A 121 9.23 9.85 -7.77
CA LEU A 121 9.20 10.99 -6.88
C LEU A 121 7.82 11.65 -6.93
N THR A 122 7.26 11.96 -5.76
CA THR A 122 5.97 12.62 -5.66
C THR A 122 5.98 13.79 -4.69
N TYR A 123 5.08 14.72 -4.89
CA TYR A 123 4.90 15.92 -4.08
C TYR A 123 3.91 15.67 -2.95
N TYR A 124 4.18 16.18 -1.77
CA TYR A 124 3.25 16.18 -0.64
C TYR A 124 3.07 17.59 -0.11
N ARG A 125 1.82 18.07 -0.02
CA ARG A 125 1.51 19.42 0.45
C ARG A 125 1.61 19.47 1.97
N LEU A 126 2.38 20.42 2.47
CA LEU A 126 2.48 20.81 3.88
C LEU A 126 1.85 22.19 4.09
N LEU A 127 1.68 22.62 5.34
CA LEU A 127 1.22 23.99 5.66
C LEU A 127 2.21 25.01 5.12
N ASP A 128 3.51 24.77 5.29
CA ASP A 128 4.59 25.69 4.99
C ASP A 128 5.26 25.42 3.62
N GLY A 129 4.57 24.73 2.70
CA GLY A 129 5.12 24.48 1.37
C GLY A 129 4.95 23.03 0.89
N TRP A 130 6.00 22.49 0.28
CA TRP A 130 6.00 21.16 -0.31
C TRP A 130 7.12 20.29 0.24
N ALA A 131 6.83 19.01 0.40
CA ALA A 131 7.84 17.98 0.58
C ALA A 131 7.88 17.08 -0.65
N TYR A 132 9.08 16.60 -0.98
CA TYR A 132 9.33 15.64 -2.05
C TYR A 132 9.56 14.27 -1.44
N LEU A 133 8.76 13.31 -1.86
CA LEU A 133 8.80 11.93 -1.37
C LEU A 133 9.28 11.04 -2.49
N THR A 134 10.42 10.39 -2.30
CA THR A 134 10.92 9.37 -3.22
C THR A 134 10.76 8.01 -2.59
N PHE A 135 10.28 7.04 -3.36
CA PHE A 135 10.14 5.66 -2.90
C PHE A 135 10.78 4.70 -3.90
N ILE A 136 11.34 3.62 -3.36
CA ILE A 136 11.86 2.50 -4.14
C ILE A 136 11.15 1.24 -3.69
N LEU A 137 10.49 0.56 -4.62
CA LEU A 137 9.74 -0.66 -4.39
C LEU A 137 10.37 -1.82 -5.15
N ASP A 138 10.38 -2.98 -4.54
CA ASP A 138 10.57 -4.23 -5.27
C ASP A 138 9.28 -4.54 -6.03
N LEU A 139 9.38 -4.68 -7.34
CA LEU A 139 8.21 -4.82 -8.20
C LEU A 139 7.48 -6.13 -7.99
N TYR A 140 8.18 -7.23 -7.68
CA TYR A 140 7.57 -8.53 -7.49
C TYR A 140 6.86 -8.64 -6.13
N SER A 141 7.54 -8.23 -5.05
CA SER A 141 6.99 -8.32 -3.70
C SER A 141 6.17 -7.11 -3.26
N ARG A 142 6.20 -6.01 -4.03
CA ARG A 142 5.60 -4.71 -3.65
C ARG A 142 6.22 -4.09 -2.41
N ARG A 143 7.30 -4.66 -1.87
CA ARG A 143 7.96 -4.18 -0.67
C ARG A 143 8.62 -2.83 -0.92
N CYS A 144 8.34 -1.86 -0.07
CA CYS A 144 9.09 -0.61 -0.04
C CYS A 144 10.45 -0.87 0.60
N LEU A 145 11.51 -0.73 -0.19
CA LEU A 145 12.89 -0.98 0.20
C LEU A 145 13.60 0.25 0.72
N GLY A 146 13.29 1.39 0.13
CA GLY A 146 13.89 2.66 0.49
C GLY A 146 12.95 3.82 0.23
N TYR A 147 13.16 4.89 0.99
CA TYR A 147 12.46 6.16 0.80
C TYR A 147 13.36 7.33 1.17
N ALA A 148 13.02 8.48 0.65
CA ALA A 148 13.60 9.76 1.05
C ALA A 148 12.52 10.82 1.21
N LEU A 149 12.78 11.72 2.15
CA LEU A 149 11.99 12.93 2.40
C LEU A 149 12.92 14.13 2.20
N SER A 150 12.49 15.11 1.44
CA SER A 150 13.27 16.32 1.17
C SER A 150 12.36 17.51 0.98
N GLN A 151 12.88 18.71 1.23
CA GLN A 151 12.26 19.97 0.86
C GLN A 151 12.85 20.53 -0.45
N THR A 152 13.86 19.85 -1.01
CA THR A 152 14.49 20.20 -2.28
C THR A 152 14.43 19.01 -3.25
N LEU A 153 14.59 19.27 -4.54
CA LEU A 153 14.63 18.25 -5.61
C LEU A 153 16.06 17.72 -5.87
N GLU A 154 17.01 18.07 -5.02
CA GLU A 154 18.40 17.62 -5.18
C GLU A 154 18.50 16.11 -5.11
N THR A 155 19.26 15.52 -6.04
CA THR A 155 19.43 14.06 -6.16
C THR A 155 19.94 13.42 -4.86
N GLU A 156 20.93 14.06 -4.21
CA GLU A 156 21.52 13.57 -2.96
C GLU A 156 20.48 13.44 -1.83
N GLN A 157 19.51 14.36 -1.77
CA GLN A 157 18.47 14.39 -0.74
C GLN A 157 17.26 13.52 -1.09
N THR A 158 17.09 13.14 -2.33
CA THR A 158 15.93 12.42 -2.88
C THR A 158 16.31 11.00 -3.32
N THR A 159 16.58 10.80 -4.60
CA THR A 159 16.76 9.47 -5.21
C THR A 159 17.98 8.74 -4.67
N MET A 160 19.10 9.44 -4.45
CA MET A 160 20.32 8.85 -3.90
C MET A 160 20.12 8.34 -2.47
N LYS A 161 19.46 9.14 -1.61
CA LYS A 161 19.15 8.76 -0.24
C LYS A 161 18.23 7.54 -0.19
N ALA A 162 17.20 7.50 -1.04
CA ALA A 162 16.30 6.37 -1.16
C ALA A 162 17.03 5.10 -1.65
N LEU A 163 17.93 5.23 -2.64
CA LEU A 163 18.70 4.12 -3.18
C LEU A 163 19.67 3.54 -2.13
N LYS A 164 20.42 4.38 -1.41
CA LYS A 164 21.29 3.95 -0.31
C LYS A 164 20.51 3.17 0.76
N MET A 165 19.29 3.62 1.10
CA MET A 165 18.40 2.91 2.04
C MET A 165 17.95 1.56 1.47
N ALA A 166 17.55 1.48 0.19
CA ALA A 166 17.10 0.24 -0.45
C ALA A 166 18.23 -0.81 -0.47
N LEU A 167 19.43 -0.40 -0.85
CA LEU A 167 20.63 -1.26 -0.83
C LEU A 167 20.92 -1.78 0.60
N LYS A 168 20.88 -0.90 1.60
CA LYS A 168 21.03 -1.29 3.01
C LYS A 168 19.94 -2.26 3.46
N THR A 169 18.69 -2.04 3.06
CA THR A 169 17.55 -2.91 3.40
C THR A 169 17.71 -4.32 2.84
N ARG A 170 18.31 -4.46 1.66
CA ARG A 170 18.63 -5.78 1.09
C ARG A 170 19.90 -6.41 1.64
N GLY A 171 20.85 -5.62 2.14
CA GLY A 171 22.10 -6.09 2.73
C GLY A 171 23.01 -6.83 1.74
N LYS A 172 22.78 -6.69 0.42
CA LYS A 172 23.53 -7.37 -0.64
C LYS A 172 24.35 -6.35 -1.43
N HIS A 173 25.57 -6.71 -1.76
CA HIS A 173 26.43 -5.94 -2.66
C HIS A 173 26.30 -6.42 -4.11
N ASN A 174 25.97 -7.69 -4.32
CA ASN A 174 25.71 -8.28 -5.64
C ASN A 174 24.38 -9.00 -5.62
N PHE A 175 23.67 -8.93 -6.72
CA PHE A 175 22.41 -9.63 -6.92
C PHE A 175 22.66 -10.87 -7.77
N ASP A 176 22.04 -12.00 -7.39
CA ASP A 176 22.25 -13.30 -8.07
C ASP A 176 21.82 -13.28 -9.54
N GLN A 177 20.97 -12.33 -9.90
CA GLN A 177 20.53 -12.05 -11.25
C GLN A 177 20.56 -10.54 -11.47
N GLN A 178 20.65 -10.11 -12.74
CA GLN A 178 20.68 -8.70 -13.09
C GLN A 178 19.44 -7.97 -12.54
N LEU A 179 19.69 -6.98 -11.68
CA LEU A 179 18.67 -6.09 -11.16
C LEU A 179 18.48 -4.91 -12.10
N ILE A 180 17.24 -4.66 -12.49
CA ILE A 180 16.83 -3.50 -13.27
C ILE A 180 16.27 -2.44 -12.30
N PHE A 181 16.76 -1.20 -12.40
CA PHE A 181 16.21 -0.05 -11.73
C PHE A 181 15.38 0.75 -12.74
N HIS A 182 14.06 0.72 -12.58
CA HIS A 182 13.11 1.34 -13.49
C HIS A 182 12.51 2.60 -12.86
N SER A 183 12.58 3.73 -13.57
CA SER A 183 12.07 5.02 -13.11
C SER A 183 11.40 5.79 -14.26
N ASP A 184 10.78 6.91 -13.92
CA ASP A 184 10.37 7.91 -14.90
C ASP A 184 11.57 8.71 -15.46
N GLY A 185 11.27 9.64 -16.38
CA GLY A 185 12.26 10.51 -17.02
C GLY A 185 12.79 11.66 -16.15
N GLY A 186 12.64 11.61 -14.84
CA GLY A 186 13.07 12.68 -13.94
C GLY A 186 14.58 12.90 -13.94
N GLY A 187 15.02 14.17 -13.95
CA GLY A 187 16.45 14.53 -13.99
C GLY A 187 17.31 13.93 -12.87
N GLN A 188 16.70 13.65 -11.73
CA GLN A 188 17.35 13.03 -10.55
C GLN A 188 17.89 11.62 -10.82
N TYR A 189 17.31 10.91 -11.80
CA TYR A 189 17.74 9.56 -12.18
C TYR A 189 18.88 9.57 -13.21
N TYR A 190 19.24 10.74 -13.75
CA TYR A 190 20.37 10.95 -14.68
C TYR A 190 21.61 11.52 -14.03
N ASP A 191 21.52 11.84 -12.75
CA ASP A 191 22.68 12.37 -12.01
C ASP A 191 23.87 11.43 -12.08
N LYS A 192 25.07 11.99 -12.29
CA LYS A 192 26.30 11.20 -12.45
C LYS A 192 26.62 10.38 -11.20
N GLY A 193 26.39 10.92 -10.01
CA GLY A 193 26.59 10.23 -8.72
C GLY A 193 25.61 9.08 -8.56
N PHE A 194 24.35 9.29 -8.91
CA PHE A 194 23.31 8.26 -8.88
C PHE A 194 23.65 7.10 -9.83
N LEU A 195 23.98 7.39 -11.08
CA LEU A 195 24.38 6.38 -12.06
C LEU A 195 25.68 5.66 -11.67
N LYS A 196 26.63 6.36 -11.07
CA LYS A 196 27.85 5.75 -10.53
C LYS A 196 27.52 4.73 -9.44
N LEU A 197 26.59 5.07 -8.53
CA LEU A 197 26.15 4.16 -7.47
C LEU A 197 25.45 2.92 -8.05
N LEU A 198 24.55 3.06 -9.02
CA LEU A 198 23.92 1.92 -9.70
C LEU A 198 24.98 0.98 -10.32
N ARG A 199 25.96 1.54 -11.03
CA ARG A 199 27.05 0.76 -11.65
C ARG A 199 27.90 -0.01 -10.61
N GLN A 200 28.17 0.59 -9.45
CA GLN A 200 28.92 -0.08 -8.36
C GLN A 200 28.22 -1.36 -7.87
N TYR A 201 26.88 -1.38 -7.94
CA TYR A 201 26.07 -2.55 -7.55
C TYR A 201 25.60 -3.38 -8.76
N GLN A 202 26.14 -3.13 -9.96
CA GLN A 202 25.78 -3.80 -11.21
C GLN A 202 24.27 -3.72 -11.54
N ILE A 203 23.63 -2.63 -11.14
CA ILE A 203 22.22 -2.37 -11.38
C ILE A 203 22.06 -1.63 -12.71
N VAL A 204 21.19 -2.12 -13.57
CA VAL A 204 20.94 -1.55 -14.90
C VAL A 204 19.78 -0.56 -14.84
N SER A 205 20.00 0.63 -15.41
CA SER A 205 18.96 1.66 -15.52
C SER A 205 17.98 1.34 -16.64
N SER A 206 16.70 1.50 -16.36
CA SER A 206 15.59 1.40 -17.29
C SER A 206 14.65 2.57 -17.10
N MET A 207 13.96 3.02 -18.13
CA MET A 207 13.09 4.17 -18.09
C MET A 207 11.74 3.89 -18.72
N ALA A 208 10.69 4.39 -18.08
CA ALA A 208 9.35 4.39 -18.63
C ALA A 208 9.25 5.32 -19.84
N GLU A 209 8.61 4.86 -20.91
CA GLU A 209 8.36 5.68 -22.10
C GLU A 209 7.20 6.64 -21.91
N CYS A 210 6.24 6.23 -21.08
CA CYS A 210 5.08 7.04 -20.73
C CYS A 210 4.72 6.90 -19.26
N VAL A 211 3.95 7.88 -18.76
CA VAL A 211 3.50 7.97 -17.35
C VAL A 211 2.76 6.71 -16.90
N TYR A 212 2.03 6.06 -17.81
CA TYR A 212 1.22 4.87 -17.48
C TYR A 212 2.03 3.58 -17.22
N GLU A 213 3.34 3.59 -17.47
CA GLU A 213 4.17 2.39 -17.33
C GLU A 213 4.64 2.11 -15.89
N ASN A 214 4.33 3.00 -14.94
CA ASN A 214 4.68 2.80 -13.54
C ASN A 214 3.48 2.80 -12.56
N PRO A 215 2.37 2.07 -12.85
CA PRO A 215 1.13 2.13 -12.07
C PRO A 215 1.30 1.61 -10.64
N HIS A 216 2.34 0.83 -10.37
CA HIS A 216 2.56 0.24 -9.05
C HIS A 216 3.09 1.26 -8.05
N VAL A 217 4.01 2.13 -8.47
CA VAL A 217 4.52 3.19 -7.61
C VAL A 217 3.49 4.31 -7.44
N GLU A 218 2.73 4.64 -8.48
CA GLU A 218 1.61 5.59 -8.37
C GLU A 218 0.57 5.14 -7.35
N ARG A 219 0.20 3.84 -7.39
CA ARG A 219 -0.69 3.25 -6.39
C ARG A 219 -0.09 3.30 -4.99
N PHE A 220 1.22 3.11 -4.87
CA PHE A 220 1.91 3.27 -3.58
C PHE A 220 1.84 4.71 -3.09
N HIS A 221 2.07 5.71 -3.96
CA HIS A 221 1.93 7.13 -3.63
C HIS A 221 0.52 7.46 -3.13
N SER A 222 -0.49 7.00 -3.87
CA SER A 222 -1.90 7.15 -3.46
C SER A 222 -2.16 6.48 -2.10
N THR A 223 -1.61 5.29 -1.88
CA THR A 223 -1.72 4.62 -0.58
C THR A 223 -1.06 5.45 0.52
N ALA A 224 0.19 5.89 0.34
CA ALA A 224 0.91 6.68 1.32
C ALA A 224 0.16 7.96 1.69
N LYS A 225 -0.22 8.74 0.70
CA LYS A 225 -0.89 10.03 0.89
C LYS A 225 -2.31 9.87 1.42
N ASN A 226 -3.15 9.13 0.71
CA ASN A 226 -4.60 9.14 0.91
C ASN A 226 -5.07 8.16 1.99
N GLN A 227 -4.34 7.08 2.24
CA GLN A 227 -4.73 6.10 3.25
C GLN A 227 -4.05 6.31 4.60
N TYR A 228 -2.91 7.04 4.64
CA TYR A 228 -2.14 7.21 5.86
C TYR A 228 -1.82 8.66 6.20
N LEU A 229 -1.01 9.35 5.40
CA LEU A 229 -0.48 10.67 5.77
C LEU A 229 -1.56 11.73 5.97
N ILE A 230 -2.49 11.86 5.03
CA ILE A 230 -3.62 12.80 5.13
C ILE A 230 -4.53 12.43 6.31
N PRO A 231 -5.00 11.18 6.46
CA PRO A 231 -5.82 10.78 7.61
C PRO A 231 -5.10 10.91 8.97
N TRP A 232 -3.78 10.82 9.00
CA TRP A 232 -3.01 11.09 10.23
C TRP A 232 -2.80 12.57 10.52
N GLY A 233 -3.31 13.47 9.67
CA GLY A 233 -3.17 14.91 9.82
C GLY A 233 -1.73 15.40 9.67
N VAL A 234 -0.92 14.72 8.87
CA VAL A 234 0.48 15.10 8.63
C VAL A 234 0.52 16.37 7.79
N ASN A 235 0.99 17.45 8.37
CA ASN A 235 0.99 18.77 7.74
C ASN A 235 2.32 19.55 7.92
N SER A 236 3.32 18.96 8.55
CA SER A 236 4.67 19.54 8.73
C SER A 236 5.76 18.51 8.44
N VAL A 237 6.98 18.99 8.15
CA VAL A 237 8.15 18.14 7.89
C VAL A 237 8.45 17.23 9.07
N CYS A 238 8.43 17.77 10.29
CA CYS A 238 8.69 17.01 11.52
C CYS A 238 7.68 15.85 11.70
N GLN A 239 6.39 16.10 11.45
CA GLN A 239 5.37 15.05 11.50
C GLN A 239 5.58 14.01 10.39
N LEU A 240 5.97 14.46 9.18
CA LEU A 240 6.24 13.59 8.06
C LEU A 240 7.41 12.64 8.36
N GLU A 241 8.51 13.16 8.89
CA GLU A 241 9.68 12.37 9.31
C GLU A 241 9.33 11.34 10.39
N LYS A 242 8.50 11.71 11.36
CA LYS A 242 8.05 10.82 12.43
C LYS A 242 7.09 9.73 11.93
N ARG A 243 6.18 10.07 11.00
CA ARG A 243 5.12 9.17 10.52
C ARG A 243 5.56 8.25 9.38
N MET A 244 6.51 8.67 8.55
CA MET A 244 6.95 7.88 7.41
C MET A 244 7.52 6.50 7.78
N PRO A 245 8.42 6.34 8.77
CA PRO A 245 8.88 5.02 9.19
C PRO A 245 7.73 4.13 9.67
N GLN A 246 6.75 4.70 10.38
CA GLN A 246 5.56 3.99 10.84
C GLN A 246 4.72 3.49 9.65
N PHE A 247 4.47 4.36 8.66
CA PHE A 247 3.77 3.99 7.45
C PHE A 247 4.47 2.84 6.71
N ILE A 248 5.78 2.95 6.47
CA ILE A 248 6.56 1.92 5.78
C ILE A 248 6.50 0.58 6.51
N LYS A 249 6.60 0.60 7.84
CA LYS A 249 6.46 -0.61 8.66
C LYS A 249 5.09 -1.25 8.48
N LEU A 250 4.01 -0.48 8.63
CA LEU A 250 2.62 -0.96 8.48
C LEU A 250 2.36 -1.49 7.06
N TYR A 251 2.83 -0.78 6.05
CA TYR A 251 2.70 -1.19 4.65
C TYR A 251 3.43 -2.52 4.39
N ASN A 252 4.68 -2.62 4.77
CA ASN A 252 5.49 -3.80 4.48
C ASN A 252 5.08 -5.04 5.29
N GLN A 253 4.68 -4.86 6.55
CA GLN A 253 4.44 -5.97 7.47
C GLN A 253 2.98 -6.38 7.60
N MET A 254 2.04 -5.44 7.47
CA MET A 254 0.65 -5.70 7.83
C MET A 254 -0.34 -5.50 6.69
N LYS A 255 -0.07 -4.56 5.75
CA LYS A 255 -1.06 -4.25 4.72
C LYS A 255 -1.20 -5.39 3.71
N PRO A 256 -2.39 -6.01 3.59
CA PRO A 256 -2.61 -7.08 2.64
C PRO A 256 -2.76 -6.52 1.22
N HIS A 257 -2.20 -7.24 0.24
CA HIS A 257 -2.24 -6.91 -1.18
C HIS A 257 -2.98 -7.99 -1.97
N ARG A 258 -3.95 -7.58 -2.79
CA ARG A 258 -4.71 -8.52 -3.64
C ARG A 258 -3.79 -9.27 -4.61
N SER A 259 -2.83 -8.58 -5.22
CA SER A 259 -1.85 -9.20 -6.14
C SER A 259 -0.93 -10.22 -5.44
N LEU A 260 -0.76 -10.11 -4.13
CA LEU A 260 0.04 -11.02 -3.31
C LEU A 260 -0.84 -12.07 -2.58
N LYS A 261 -2.01 -12.37 -3.12
CA LYS A 261 -2.98 -13.32 -2.53
C LYS A 261 -3.34 -12.97 -1.07
N GLY A 262 -3.49 -11.67 -0.77
CA GLY A 262 -3.83 -11.18 0.55
C GLY A 262 -2.66 -11.11 1.55
N LYS A 263 -1.45 -11.44 1.14
CA LYS A 263 -0.26 -11.31 2.00
C LYS A 263 0.25 -9.87 2.03
N SER A 264 0.91 -9.50 3.11
CA SER A 264 1.73 -8.28 3.14
C SER A 264 3.02 -8.51 2.32
N PRO A 265 3.69 -7.45 1.86
CA PRO A 265 4.93 -7.57 1.11
C PRO A 265 5.98 -8.46 1.79
N LEU A 266 6.20 -8.28 3.09
CA LEU A 266 7.18 -9.07 3.83
C LEU A 266 6.74 -10.54 3.98
N SER A 267 5.47 -10.78 4.31
CA SER A 267 4.93 -12.14 4.39
C SER A 267 4.96 -12.85 3.03
N PHE A 268 4.82 -12.12 1.94
CA PHE A 268 4.95 -12.67 0.61
C PHE A 268 6.41 -13.05 0.31
N GLU A 269 7.39 -12.20 0.65
CA GLU A 269 8.82 -12.55 0.49
C GLU A 269 9.18 -13.82 1.28
N GLN A 270 8.71 -13.94 2.53
CA GLN A 270 8.91 -15.15 3.34
C GLN A 270 8.28 -16.39 2.70
N PHE A 271 7.07 -16.23 2.16
CA PHE A 271 6.37 -17.32 1.48
C PHE A 271 7.12 -17.81 0.24
N ILE A 272 7.56 -16.90 -0.64
CA ILE A 272 8.25 -17.31 -1.88
C ILE A 272 9.64 -17.91 -1.64
N GLN A 273 10.32 -17.55 -0.54
CA GLN A 273 11.59 -18.15 -0.16
C GLN A 273 11.49 -19.66 0.13
N GLN A 274 10.29 -20.12 0.51
CA GLN A 274 10.02 -21.56 0.76
C GLN A 274 9.68 -22.34 -0.52
N ILE A 275 9.53 -21.63 -1.67
CA ILE A 275 9.13 -22.22 -2.94
C ILE A 275 10.32 -22.23 -3.89
N PRO A 276 10.63 -23.37 -4.53
CA PRO A 276 11.64 -23.45 -5.59
C PRO A 276 11.37 -22.42 -6.70
N LEU A 277 12.40 -21.82 -7.25
CA LEU A 277 12.31 -20.73 -8.23
C LEU A 277 11.38 -21.06 -9.43
N CYS A 278 11.44 -22.30 -9.91
CA CYS A 278 10.62 -22.77 -11.04
C CYS A 278 9.12 -22.88 -10.72
N GLN A 279 8.74 -22.91 -9.44
CA GLN A 279 7.33 -23.03 -9.01
C GLN A 279 6.74 -21.72 -8.50
N ARG A 280 7.55 -20.65 -8.42
CA ARG A 280 7.09 -19.34 -7.97
C ARG A 280 6.12 -18.73 -8.97
N PRO A 281 5.12 -17.95 -8.51
CA PRO A 281 4.22 -17.21 -9.40
C PRO A 281 5.01 -16.33 -10.37
N VAL A 282 4.60 -16.34 -11.64
CA VAL A 282 5.22 -15.47 -12.66
C VAL A 282 4.33 -14.26 -12.86
N GLU A 283 4.92 -13.07 -12.76
CA GLU A 283 4.28 -11.80 -13.12
C GLU A 283 4.82 -11.34 -14.48
N LEU A 284 3.89 -11.02 -15.40
CA LEU A 284 4.22 -10.54 -16.74
C LEU A 284 4.01 -9.04 -16.81
N PHE A 285 5.02 -8.31 -17.19
CA PHE A 285 4.93 -6.90 -17.55
C PHE A 285 4.34 -6.78 -18.96
N LYS A 286 3.09 -6.36 -19.03
CA LYS A 286 2.41 -6.10 -20.32
C LYS A 286 2.68 -4.67 -20.76
N LYS A 287 2.86 -4.48 -22.06
CA LYS A 287 2.74 -3.17 -22.69
C LYS A 287 1.32 -2.67 -22.49
N ILE A 288 1.17 -1.46 -21.97
CA ILE A 288 -0.12 -0.80 -21.96
C ILE A 288 -0.28 -0.20 -23.35
N THR A 289 -1.06 -0.91 -24.17
CA THR A 289 -1.49 -0.43 -25.51
C THR A 289 -2.57 0.61 -25.36
#